data_6eae6c377c8a4292bb0c7412d9486184
#
_entry.id   6eae6c377c8a4292bb0c7412d9486184
#
_cell.length_a   1.000
_cell.length_b   1.000
_cell.length_c   1.000
_cell.angle_alpha   90.00
_cell.angle_beta   90.00
_cell.angle_gamma   90.00
#
_symmetry.space_group_name_H-M   'P 1'
#
loop_
_entity.id
_entity.type
_entity.pdbx_description
1 polymer ?
#
loop_
_entity_poly.entity_id
_entity_poly.type
_entity_poly.pdbx_seq_one_letter_code
_entity_poly.pdbx_strand_id
1 'polypeptide(L)'
;MMKPVNSFTMNYSNVVNLPFVEKLRATRLAGYSTMSLMPADIQGMEQTGRTLADIRSEAADQGVQINRMDPLNTWSRRWVSDNMPDAYTLKTATTAYEFFRICEGLGCTHASLNAMFPLGSMSHDEITEDYIATCKLGAEHGVNIDLEFVPLWGLPSLEMAWNVVRDADQHNGLLCYDIWHHVRSKSDIETLR
;
A
#
# COMPACT_ATOMS: atom_id res chain seq x y z
N MET A 1 -25.97 -6.91 -18.09
CA MET A 1 -25.38 -5.61 -17.68
C MET A 1 -23.92 -5.90 -17.31
N MET A 2 -22.94 -5.50 -18.15
CA MET A 2 -21.52 -5.66 -17.84
C MET A 2 -21.21 -4.85 -16.58
N LYS A 3 -20.60 -5.49 -15.57
CA LYS A 3 -20.02 -4.73 -14.44
C LYS A 3 -19.03 -3.73 -15.02
N PRO A 4 -19.02 -2.47 -14.58
CA PRO A 4 -17.99 -1.54 -15.01
C PRO A 4 -16.65 -2.14 -14.63
N VAL A 5 -15.87 -2.52 -15.63
CA VAL A 5 -14.45 -2.84 -15.49
C VAL A 5 -13.80 -1.51 -15.18
N ASN A 6 -13.14 -1.44 -14.04
CA ASN A 6 -12.25 -0.39 -13.59
C ASN A 6 -12.86 0.66 -12.67
N SER A 7 -12.84 0.38 -11.40
CA SER A 7 -12.72 1.44 -10.41
C SER A 7 -11.25 1.90 -10.38
N PHE A 8 -10.92 2.96 -11.10
CA PHE A 8 -9.63 3.62 -10.93
C PHE A 8 -9.56 4.24 -9.54
N THR A 9 -8.44 4.04 -8.86
CA THR A 9 -8.18 4.62 -7.54
C THR A 9 -7.27 5.83 -7.67
N MET A 10 -7.64 6.96 -7.07
CA MET A 10 -6.75 8.10 -6.93
C MET A 10 -5.62 7.74 -5.98
N ASN A 11 -4.38 7.73 -6.46
CA ASN A 11 -3.23 7.50 -5.60
C ASN A 11 -2.96 8.71 -4.70
N TYR A 12 -2.65 8.48 -3.44
CA TYR A 12 -2.40 9.52 -2.43
C TYR A 12 -1.32 10.52 -2.86
N SER A 13 -0.32 10.09 -3.60
CA SER A 13 0.81 10.92 -4.02
C SER A 13 0.40 12.08 -4.93
N ASN A 14 -0.70 11.93 -5.68
CA ASN A 14 -1.23 12.99 -6.54
C ASN A 14 -1.89 14.13 -5.75
N VAL A 15 -2.27 13.87 -4.52
CA VAL A 15 -3.03 14.81 -3.66
C VAL A 15 -2.39 14.97 -2.27
N VAL A 16 -1.13 14.56 -2.10
CA VAL A 16 -0.43 14.45 -0.81
C VAL A 16 -0.45 15.75 0.01
N ASN A 17 -0.34 16.90 -0.65
CA ASN A 17 -0.24 18.20 0.02
C ASN A 17 -1.59 18.88 0.29
N LEU A 18 -2.72 18.25 -0.05
CA LEU A 18 -4.04 18.80 0.16
C LEU A 18 -4.58 18.40 1.54
N PRO A 19 -5.38 19.25 2.19
CA PRO A 19 -6.23 18.85 3.32
C PRO A 19 -7.20 17.74 2.91
N PHE A 20 -7.66 16.93 3.87
CA PHE A 20 -8.48 15.73 3.60
C PHE A 20 -9.72 16.02 2.75
N VAL A 21 -10.50 17.04 3.09
CA VAL A 21 -11.69 17.44 2.31
C VAL A 21 -11.33 17.78 0.86
N GLU A 22 -10.23 18.48 0.66
CA GLU A 22 -9.78 18.84 -0.69
C GLU A 22 -9.22 17.61 -1.46
N LYS A 23 -8.63 16.62 -0.76
CA LYS A 23 -8.26 15.33 -1.36
C LYS A 23 -9.51 14.62 -1.92
N LEU A 24 -10.60 14.57 -1.14
CA LEU A 24 -11.88 13.98 -1.56
C LEU A 24 -12.46 14.68 -2.77
N ARG A 25 -12.51 16.02 -2.70
CA ARG A 25 -13.03 16.88 -3.79
C ARG A 25 -12.22 16.69 -5.07
N ALA A 26 -10.89 16.73 -4.99
CA ALA A 26 -10.00 16.51 -6.14
C ALA A 26 -10.22 15.12 -6.76
N THR A 27 -10.38 14.10 -5.92
CA THR A 27 -10.68 12.73 -6.34
C THR A 27 -11.97 12.67 -7.18
N ARG A 28 -13.03 13.29 -6.70
CA ARG A 28 -14.32 13.37 -7.41
C ARG A 28 -14.25 14.16 -8.71
N LEU A 29 -13.60 15.33 -8.68
CA LEU A 29 -13.43 16.18 -9.88
C LEU A 29 -12.64 15.48 -10.97
N ALA A 30 -11.68 14.64 -10.60
CA ALA A 30 -10.91 13.81 -11.54
C ALA A 30 -11.68 12.57 -12.06
N GLY A 31 -12.92 12.35 -11.60
CA GLY A 31 -13.78 11.24 -12.04
C GLY A 31 -13.55 9.91 -11.28
N TYR A 32 -12.77 9.93 -10.20
CA TYR A 32 -12.56 8.73 -9.37
C TYR A 32 -13.63 8.60 -8.28
N SER A 33 -13.94 7.37 -7.89
CA SER A 33 -14.81 7.04 -6.75
C SER A 33 -14.07 6.37 -5.61
N THR A 34 -12.79 6.07 -5.80
CA THR A 34 -11.94 5.44 -4.78
C THR A 34 -10.60 6.18 -4.68
N MET A 35 -9.98 6.12 -3.51
CA MET A 35 -8.65 6.70 -3.28
C MET A 35 -7.82 5.86 -2.32
N SER A 36 -6.48 6.03 -2.39
CA SER A 36 -5.56 5.58 -1.35
C SER A 36 -5.19 6.74 -0.41
N LEU A 37 -4.82 6.40 0.82
CA LEU A 37 -4.25 7.34 1.80
C LEU A 37 -3.04 6.72 2.50
N MET A 38 -2.20 7.57 3.06
CA MET A 38 -1.13 7.14 3.97
C MET A 38 -1.67 6.92 5.39
N PRO A 39 -1.12 5.94 6.16
CA PRO A 39 -1.44 5.80 7.59
C PRO A 39 -1.26 7.09 8.37
N ALA A 40 -0.19 7.86 8.08
CA ALA A 40 0.09 9.14 8.74
C ALA A 40 -1.01 10.19 8.54
N ASP A 41 -1.72 10.21 7.39
CA ASP A 41 -2.85 11.10 7.16
C ASP A 41 -3.99 10.78 8.16
N ILE A 42 -4.25 9.48 8.36
CA ILE A 42 -5.31 9.01 9.25
C ILE A 42 -4.94 9.28 10.71
N GLN A 43 -3.72 8.90 11.14
CA GLN A 43 -3.23 9.15 12.48
C GLN A 43 -3.25 10.65 12.84
N GLY A 44 -2.90 11.52 11.90
CA GLY A 44 -3.01 12.97 12.08
C GLY A 44 -4.45 13.43 12.31
N MET A 45 -5.42 12.84 11.63
CA MET A 45 -6.84 13.14 11.84
C MET A 45 -7.35 12.59 13.20
N GLU A 46 -6.94 11.39 13.59
CA GLU A 46 -7.29 10.80 14.90
C GLU A 46 -6.73 11.66 16.06
N GLN A 47 -5.53 12.22 15.92
CA GLN A 47 -4.96 13.14 16.92
C GLN A 47 -5.79 14.43 17.12
N THR A 48 -6.60 14.80 16.15
CA THR A 48 -7.56 15.92 16.28
C THR A 48 -8.92 15.50 16.85
N GLY A 49 -9.06 14.24 17.30
CA GLY A 49 -10.27 13.70 17.92
C GLY A 49 -11.26 13.08 16.93
N ARG A 50 -10.90 12.91 15.66
CA ARG A 50 -11.75 12.25 14.67
C ARG A 50 -11.64 10.73 14.80
N THR A 51 -12.77 10.05 14.69
CA THR A 51 -12.78 8.58 14.64
C THR A 51 -12.63 8.08 13.20
N LEU A 52 -12.22 6.79 13.02
CA LEU A 52 -12.20 6.15 11.70
C LEU A 52 -13.59 6.13 11.05
N ALA A 53 -14.65 6.02 11.86
CA ALA A 53 -16.03 6.08 11.40
C ALA A 53 -16.38 7.47 10.84
N ASP A 54 -15.94 8.55 11.50
CA ASP A 54 -16.14 9.93 11.00
C ASP A 54 -15.43 10.15 9.67
N ILE A 55 -14.15 9.70 9.58
CA ILE A 55 -13.34 9.82 8.36
C ILE A 55 -13.98 9.04 7.20
N ARG A 56 -14.44 7.82 7.46
CA ARG A 56 -15.13 6.98 6.49
C ARG A 56 -16.45 7.59 6.03
N SER A 57 -17.26 8.12 6.97
CA SER A 57 -18.53 8.75 6.67
C SER A 57 -18.34 10.00 5.81
N GLU A 58 -17.41 10.87 6.17
CA GLU A 58 -17.12 12.09 5.39
C GLU A 58 -16.64 11.76 3.97
N ALA A 59 -15.83 10.71 3.80
CA ALA A 59 -15.44 10.28 2.46
C ALA A 59 -16.66 9.77 1.66
N ALA A 60 -17.53 8.98 2.29
CA ALA A 60 -18.75 8.47 1.66
C ALA A 60 -19.73 9.58 1.28
N ASP A 61 -19.90 10.61 2.11
CA ASP A 61 -20.74 11.79 1.84
C ASP A 61 -20.26 12.58 0.61
N GLN A 62 -18.94 12.55 0.34
CA GLN A 62 -18.35 13.10 -0.88
C GLN A 62 -18.36 12.11 -2.07
N GLY A 63 -18.94 10.92 -1.90
CA GLY A 63 -18.99 9.88 -2.93
C GLY A 63 -17.63 9.23 -3.20
N VAL A 64 -16.71 9.19 -2.22
CA VAL A 64 -15.40 8.58 -2.30
C VAL A 64 -15.29 7.46 -1.27
N GLN A 65 -14.71 6.32 -1.67
CA GLN A 65 -14.32 5.26 -0.77
C GLN A 65 -12.80 5.25 -0.61
N ILE A 66 -12.31 5.20 0.61
CA ILE A 66 -10.89 4.93 0.89
C ILE A 66 -10.74 3.41 0.84
N ASN A 67 -10.25 2.88 -0.29
CA ASN A 67 -10.20 1.43 -0.54
C ASN A 67 -8.81 0.82 -0.40
N ARG A 68 -7.78 1.66 -0.28
CA ARG A 68 -6.38 1.24 -0.19
C ARG A 68 -5.64 2.07 0.85
N MET A 69 -4.85 1.41 1.67
CA MET A 69 -3.85 2.04 2.53
C MET A 69 -2.45 1.81 1.94
N ASP A 70 -1.62 2.88 1.88
CA ASP A 70 -0.37 2.88 1.12
C ASP A 70 0.66 3.84 1.73
N PRO A 71 1.89 3.39 2.08
CA PRO A 71 2.35 2.01 2.15
C PRO A 71 2.43 1.44 3.58
N LEU A 72 2.52 0.12 3.72
CA LEU A 72 3.05 -0.54 4.91
C LEU A 72 4.52 -0.91 4.66
N ASN A 73 5.45 -0.20 5.27
CA ASN A 73 6.89 -0.48 5.15
C ASN A 73 7.41 -1.40 6.26
N THR A 74 6.79 -1.35 7.45
CA THR A 74 7.20 -2.12 8.64
C THR A 74 6.83 -3.60 8.58
N TRP A 75 6.43 -4.11 7.42
CA TRP A 75 6.06 -5.51 7.22
C TRP A 75 7.26 -6.46 7.31
N SER A 76 8.45 -5.99 6.97
CA SER A 76 9.66 -6.81 7.01
C SER A 76 10.49 -6.50 8.26
N ARG A 77 11.24 -7.51 8.72
CA ARG A 77 12.16 -7.42 9.88
C ARG A 77 13.28 -6.38 9.69
N ARG A 78 13.55 -5.97 8.44
CA ARG A 78 14.53 -4.93 8.08
C ARG A 78 13.87 -3.89 7.17
N TRP A 79 12.92 -3.15 7.69
CA TRP A 79 12.12 -2.21 6.90
C TRP A 79 12.76 -0.84 6.64
N VAL A 80 13.89 -0.53 7.28
CA VAL A 80 14.56 0.78 7.14
C VAL A 80 15.63 0.74 6.06
N SER A 81 15.63 1.75 5.18
CA SER A 81 16.64 1.96 4.15
C SER A 81 17.64 3.02 4.55
N ASP A 82 18.92 2.83 4.19
CA ASP A 82 20.00 3.78 4.44
C ASP A 82 19.91 5.03 3.53
N ASN A 83 19.08 4.98 2.47
CA ASN A 83 18.98 6.04 1.47
C ASN A 83 17.69 6.86 1.52
N MET A 84 16.90 6.72 2.60
CA MET A 84 15.65 7.46 2.79
C MET A 84 15.79 8.54 3.86
N PRO A 85 15.20 9.74 3.66
CA PRO A 85 15.17 10.77 4.69
C PRO A 85 14.42 10.30 5.94
N ASP A 86 14.92 10.67 7.13
CA ASP A 86 14.30 10.37 8.42
C ASP A 86 12.82 10.78 8.47
N ALA A 87 12.49 11.95 7.89
CA ALA A 87 11.12 12.44 7.85
C ALA A 87 10.16 11.50 7.07
N TYR A 88 10.63 10.82 6.03
CA TYR A 88 9.84 9.82 5.32
C TYR A 88 9.75 8.53 6.12
N THR A 89 10.85 8.07 6.67
CA THR A 89 10.92 6.87 7.52
C THR A 89 9.95 6.99 8.70
N LEU A 90 9.92 8.15 9.38
CA LEU A 90 8.99 8.41 10.48
C LEU A 90 7.53 8.39 10.05
N LYS A 91 7.21 8.96 8.87
CA LYS A 91 5.83 8.94 8.33
C LYS A 91 5.33 7.55 7.97
N THR A 92 6.23 6.60 7.70
CA THR A 92 5.90 5.25 7.27
C THR A 92 6.22 4.20 8.35
N ALA A 93 6.55 4.63 9.58
CA ALA A 93 6.86 3.78 10.72
C ALA A 93 5.62 3.18 11.42
N THR A 94 4.47 3.15 10.77
CA THR A 94 3.24 2.56 11.31
C THR A 94 3.42 1.06 11.46
N THR A 95 3.13 0.52 12.65
CA THR A 95 3.19 -0.94 12.87
C THR A 95 2.14 -1.66 12.04
N ALA A 96 2.38 -2.93 11.66
CA ALA A 96 1.41 -3.71 10.90
C ALA A 96 0.06 -3.82 11.62
N TYR A 97 0.06 -4.00 12.95
CA TYR A 97 -1.17 -4.03 13.75
C TYR A 97 -2.00 -2.74 13.61
N GLU A 98 -1.37 -1.59 13.79
CA GLU A 98 -2.02 -0.29 13.66
C GLU A 98 -2.49 -0.02 12.23
N PHE A 99 -1.69 -0.42 11.25
CA PHE A 99 -2.03 -0.31 9.84
C PHE A 99 -3.31 -1.08 9.50
N PHE A 100 -3.42 -2.34 9.92
CA PHE A 100 -4.60 -3.15 9.64
C PHE A 100 -5.83 -2.73 10.46
N ARG A 101 -5.65 -2.20 11.69
CA ARG A 101 -6.73 -1.53 12.43
C ARG A 101 -7.35 -0.38 11.62
N ILE A 102 -6.49 0.44 11.02
CA ILE A 102 -6.92 1.54 10.15
C ILE A 102 -7.64 0.99 8.91
N CYS A 103 -7.09 -0.02 8.24
CA CYS A 103 -7.71 -0.64 7.08
C CYS A 103 -9.13 -1.13 7.39
N GLU A 104 -9.31 -1.87 8.48
CA GLU A 104 -10.60 -2.39 8.92
C GLU A 104 -11.60 -1.26 9.21
N GLY A 105 -11.21 -0.26 9.99
CA GLY A 105 -12.08 0.86 10.35
C GLY A 105 -12.54 1.70 9.16
N LEU A 106 -11.70 1.85 8.13
CA LEU A 106 -12.03 2.56 6.90
C LEU A 106 -12.72 1.68 5.85
N GLY A 107 -12.65 0.36 5.99
CA GLY A 107 -13.15 -0.60 5.00
C GLY A 107 -12.23 -0.71 3.78
N CYS A 108 -10.91 -0.54 3.97
CA CYS A 108 -9.93 -0.78 2.92
C CYS A 108 -9.88 -2.27 2.58
N THR A 109 -9.74 -2.57 1.30
CA THR A 109 -9.63 -3.95 0.79
C THR A 109 -8.24 -4.28 0.26
N HIS A 110 -7.35 -3.28 0.20
CA HIS A 110 -5.98 -3.41 -0.31
C HIS A 110 -4.98 -2.66 0.57
N ALA A 111 -3.80 -3.23 0.72
CA ALA A 111 -2.63 -2.65 1.34
C ALA A 111 -1.43 -2.76 0.40
N SER A 112 -0.73 -1.65 0.14
CA SER A 112 0.52 -1.68 -0.62
C SER A 112 1.70 -1.93 0.31
N LEU A 113 2.60 -2.84 -0.07
CA LEU A 113 3.86 -3.10 0.62
C LEU A 113 5.04 -2.66 -0.22
N ASN A 114 5.93 -1.88 0.36
CA ASN A 114 7.21 -1.52 -0.26
C ASN A 114 8.35 -2.21 0.48
N ALA A 115 9.28 -2.80 -0.26
CA ALA A 115 10.47 -3.45 0.28
C ALA A 115 11.57 -2.43 0.58
N MET A 116 11.32 -1.47 1.49
CA MET A 116 12.17 -0.31 1.78
C MET A 116 13.45 -0.66 2.56
N PHE A 117 13.90 -1.88 2.55
CA PHE A 117 15.17 -2.31 3.12
C PHE A 117 16.30 -2.29 2.08
N PRO A 118 17.59 -2.25 2.50
CA PRO A 118 18.72 -2.23 1.58
C PRO A 118 18.79 -3.49 0.72
N LEU A 119 19.14 -3.32 -0.55
CA LEU A 119 19.34 -4.44 -1.48
C LEU A 119 20.36 -5.44 -0.92
N GLY A 120 20.01 -6.73 -0.94
CA GLY A 120 20.86 -7.82 -0.47
C GLY A 120 20.98 -7.93 1.05
N SER A 121 20.24 -7.13 1.82
CA SER A 121 20.25 -7.17 3.30
C SER A 121 19.42 -8.32 3.88
N MET A 122 18.56 -8.95 3.06
CA MET A 122 17.72 -10.09 3.41
C MET A 122 17.80 -11.15 2.32
N SER A 123 17.74 -12.41 2.71
CA SER A 123 17.61 -13.54 1.79
C SER A 123 16.18 -13.62 1.22
N HIS A 124 16.01 -14.34 0.10
CA HIS A 124 14.70 -14.61 -0.48
C HIS A 124 13.76 -15.29 0.53
N ASP A 125 14.25 -16.26 1.28
CA ASP A 125 13.46 -16.99 2.27
C ASP A 125 12.97 -16.06 3.39
N GLU A 126 13.85 -15.20 3.94
CA GLU A 126 13.47 -14.23 4.97
C GLU A 126 12.39 -13.24 4.49
N ILE A 127 12.52 -12.77 3.24
CA ILE A 127 11.52 -11.87 2.63
C ILE A 127 10.18 -12.60 2.46
N THR A 128 10.21 -13.83 1.98
CA THR A 128 9.03 -14.66 1.76
C THR A 128 8.33 -15.00 3.09
N GLU A 129 9.08 -15.33 4.14
CA GLU A 129 8.54 -15.56 5.49
C GLU A 129 7.81 -14.31 6.02
N ASP A 130 8.44 -13.14 5.93
CA ASP A 130 7.85 -11.87 6.40
C ASP A 130 6.60 -11.50 5.57
N TYR A 131 6.63 -11.78 4.27
CA TYR A 131 5.46 -11.56 3.40
C TYR A 131 4.30 -12.51 3.74
N ILE A 132 4.57 -13.80 3.97
CA ILE A 132 3.57 -14.77 4.43
C ILE A 132 2.93 -14.31 5.74
N ALA A 133 3.74 -13.88 6.71
CA ALA A 133 3.22 -13.39 7.99
C ALA A 133 2.30 -12.18 7.82
N THR A 134 2.68 -11.26 6.93
CA THR A 134 1.88 -10.07 6.61
C THR A 134 0.59 -10.43 5.87
N CYS A 135 0.63 -11.36 4.92
CA CYS A 135 -0.55 -11.84 4.23
C CYS A 135 -1.54 -12.49 5.21
N LYS A 136 -1.07 -13.34 6.13
CA LYS A 136 -1.92 -13.95 7.17
C LYS A 136 -2.60 -12.90 8.04
N LEU A 137 -1.84 -11.92 8.52
CA LEU A 137 -2.41 -10.82 9.30
C LEU A 137 -3.42 -10.00 8.48
N GLY A 138 -3.11 -9.69 7.22
CA GLY A 138 -4.04 -8.99 6.32
C GLY A 138 -5.33 -9.77 6.06
N ALA A 139 -5.24 -11.10 5.96
CA ALA A 139 -6.42 -11.97 5.77
C ALA A 139 -7.38 -11.93 6.97
N GLU A 140 -6.88 -11.80 8.21
CA GLU A 140 -7.69 -11.64 9.43
C GLU A 140 -8.55 -10.36 9.37
N HIS A 141 -8.11 -9.34 8.63
CA HIS A 141 -8.80 -8.06 8.43
C HIS A 141 -9.48 -7.94 7.05
N GLY A 142 -9.51 -9.01 6.24
CA GLY A 142 -10.12 -9.01 4.91
C GLY A 142 -9.38 -8.16 3.87
N VAL A 143 -8.06 -7.98 4.03
CA VAL A 143 -7.22 -7.11 3.19
C VAL A 143 -6.31 -7.93 2.27
N ASN A 144 -6.30 -7.58 0.98
CA ASN A 144 -5.34 -8.07 0.00
C ASN A 144 -4.02 -7.30 0.14
N ILE A 145 -2.92 -8.00 -0.07
CA ILE A 145 -1.56 -7.49 0.14
C ILE A 145 -0.84 -7.37 -1.20
N ASP A 146 -0.66 -6.15 -1.66
CA ASP A 146 -0.06 -5.84 -2.96
C ASP A 146 1.44 -5.52 -2.77
N LEU A 147 2.32 -6.47 -3.11
CA LEU A 147 3.78 -6.30 -3.02
C LEU A 147 4.30 -5.54 -4.23
N GLU A 148 4.94 -4.40 -3.98
CA GLU A 148 5.50 -3.53 -5.00
C GLU A 148 7.02 -3.69 -5.09
N PHE A 149 7.53 -3.87 -6.31
CA PHE A 149 8.97 -3.81 -6.60
C PHE A 149 9.39 -2.38 -6.87
N VAL A 150 10.49 -1.95 -6.24
CA VAL A 150 11.03 -0.59 -6.37
C VAL A 150 12.53 -0.66 -6.66
N PRO A 151 13.03 -0.15 -7.80
CA PRO A 151 14.42 -0.32 -8.25
C PRO A 151 15.51 0.16 -7.31
N LEU A 152 15.15 0.92 -6.26
CA LEU A 152 16.10 1.50 -5.31
C LEU A 152 16.20 0.73 -3.98
N TRP A 153 15.39 -0.34 -3.80
CA TRP A 153 15.22 -1.03 -2.53
C TRP A 153 15.41 -2.54 -2.62
N GLY A 154 15.05 -3.26 -1.58
CA GLY A 154 15.34 -4.68 -1.41
C GLY A 154 14.72 -5.62 -2.44
N LEU A 155 13.63 -5.22 -3.08
CA LEU A 155 13.00 -5.92 -4.23
C LEU A 155 13.05 -5.00 -5.46
N PRO A 156 14.18 -4.91 -6.16
CA PRO A 156 14.40 -3.93 -7.22
C PRO A 156 13.75 -4.29 -8.56
N SER A 157 13.29 -5.52 -8.76
CA SER A 157 12.77 -5.99 -10.05
C SER A 157 11.48 -6.77 -9.92
N LEU A 158 10.73 -6.82 -11.03
CA LEU A 158 9.51 -7.60 -11.16
C LEU A 158 9.74 -9.07 -10.81
N GLU A 159 10.82 -9.66 -11.31
CA GLU A 159 11.15 -11.07 -11.12
C GLU A 159 11.34 -11.40 -9.63
N MET A 160 12.03 -10.53 -8.90
CA MET A 160 12.25 -10.73 -7.46
C MET A 160 10.95 -10.65 -6.67
N ALA A 161 10.12 -9.64 -6.92
CA ALA A 161 8.84 -9.51 -6.23
C ALA A 161 7.87 -10.63 -6.61
N TRP A 162 7.81 -11.01 -7.89
CA TRP A 162 6.98 -12.12 -8.36
C TRP A 162 7.38 -13.44 -7.71
N ASN A 163 8.68 -13.73 -7.61
CA ASN A 163 9.16 -14.94 -6.94
C ASN A 163 8.70 -14.99 -5.48
N VAL A 164 8.75 -13.87 -4.74
CA VAL A 164 8.25 -13.82 -3.36
C VAL A 164 6.74 -14.10 -3.31
N VAL A 165 5.94 -13.46 -4.15
CA VAL A 165 4.47 -13.64 -4.18
C VAL A 165 4.11 -15.09 -4.54
N ARG A 166 4.75 -15.66 -5.57
CA ARG A 166 4.55 -17.03 -6.02
C ARG A 166 4.92 -18.05 -4.94
N ASP A 167 6.12 -17.90 -4.36
CA ASP A 167 6.67 -18.88 -3.41
C ASP A 167 5.97 -18.78 -2.04
N ALA A 168 5.40 -17.62 -1.70
CA ALA A 168 4.57 -17.45 -0.52
C ALA A 168 3.20 -18.16 -0.62
N ASP A 169 2.66 -18.33 -1.83
CA ASP A 169 1.39 -19.03 -2.13
C ASP A 169 0.22 -18.61 -1.21
N GLN A 170 0.04 -17.29 -1.02
CA GLN A 170 -1.03 -16.76 -0.17
C GLN A 170 -2.19 -16.26 -1.05
N HIS A 171 -3.43 -16.68 -0.73
CA HIS A 171 -4.63 -16.36 -1.51
C HIS A 171 -4.94 -14.86 -1.60
N ASN A 172 -4.51 -14.06 -0.62
CA ASN A 172 -4.64 -12.61 -0.59
C ASN A 172 -3.32 -11.88 -0.89
N GLY A 173 -2.26 -12.63 -1.26
CA GLY A 173 -0.98 -12.09 -1.69
C GLY A 173 -1.00 -11.76 -3.17
N LEU A 174 -0.74 -10.50 -3.52
CA LEU A 174 -0.82 -9.98 -4.88
C LEU A 174 0.46 -9.21 -5.23
N LEU A 175 0.68 -9.00 -6.53
CA LEU A 175 1.76 -8.16 -7.04
C LEU A 175 1.21 -6.79 -7.43
N CYS A 176 1.82 -5.71 -6.92
CA CYS A 176 1.61 -4.37 -7.47
C CYS A 176 2.54 -4.15 -8.65
N TYR A 177 1.97 -4.07 -9.85
CA TYR A 177 2.72 -3.83 -11.07
C TYR A 177 2.74 -2.33 -11.39
N ASP A 178 3.84 -1.66 -11.04
CA ASP A 178 4.09 -0.28 -11.40
C ASP A 178 4.86 -0.20 -12.73
N ILE A 179 4.28 0.49 -13.73
CA ILE A 179 4.86 0.63 -15.07
C ILE A 179 6.17 1.42 -15.03
N TRP A 180 6.26 2.44 -14.18
CA TRP A 180 7.47 3.25 -14.06
C TRP A 180 8.62 2.42 -13.44
N HIS A 181 8.32 1.63 -12.41
CA HIS A 181 9.28 0.72 -11.80
C HIS A 181 9.72 -0.39 -12.77
N HIS A 182 8.78 -0.92 -13.56
CA HIS A 182 9.10 -1.90 -14.60
C HIS A 182 10.12 -1.36 -15.61
N VAL A 183 9.86 -0.16 -16.16
CA VAL A 183 10.78 0.47 -17.13
C VAL A 183 12.14 0.78 -16.49
N ARG A 184 12.16 1.25 -15.24
CA ARG A 184 13.39 1.61 -14.52
C ARG A 184 14.23 0.40 -14.11
N SER A 185 13.61 -0.71 -13.73
CA SER A 185 14.29 -1.96 -13.40
C SER A 185 14.75 -2.75 -14.62
N LYS A 186 14.25 -2.41 -15.82
CA LYS A 186 14.48 -3.18 -17.06
C LYS A 186 14.01 -4.65 -16.91
N SER A 187 12.98 -4.88 -16.12
CA SER A 187 12.37 -6.19 -15.91
C SER A 187 11.75 -6.73 -17.20
N ASP A 188 11.63 -8.05 -17.29
CA ASP A 188 10.97 -8.72 -18.41
C ASP A 188 9.49 -9.00 -18.07
N ILE A 189 8.56 -8.52 -18.89
CA ILE A 189 7.11 -8.77 -18.73
C ILE A 189 6.76 -10.26 -18.88
N GLU A 190 7.58 -11.04 -19.60
CA GLU A 190 7.40 -12.48 -19.75
C GLU A 190 7.45 -13.23 -18.41
N THR A 191 8.03 -12.61 -17.36
CA THR A 191 8.01 -13.10 -15.98
C THR A 191 6.58 -13.43 -15.48
N LEU A 192 5.56 -12.75 -16.01
CA LEU A 192 4.15 -12.91 -15.59
C LEU A 192 3.38 -13.95 -16.42
N ARG A 193 4.06 -14.67 -17.31
CA ARG A 193 3.47 -15.77 -18.12
C ARG A 193 3.74 -17.11 -17.50
#